data_d4c8ae5e930f68f3ada9f67c2eb607cb
#
_entry.id   d4c8ae5e930f68f3ada9f67c2eb607cb
#
_cell.length_a   1.000
_cell.length_b   1.000
_cell.length_c   1.000
_cell.angle_alpha   90.00
_cell.angle_beta   90.00
_cell.angle_gamma   90.00
#
_symmetry.space_group_name_H-M   'P 1'
#
loop_
_entity.id
_entity.type
_entity.pdbx_description
1 polymer ?
#
loop_
_entity_poly.entity_id
_entity_poly.type
_entity_poly.pdbx_seq_one_letter_code
_entity_poly.pdbx_strand_id
1 'polypeptide(L)'
;MSLKKLIPRPIRKLIRPLIDKVPLTVEFRPLRQEWPGEKRRFEYQQRYVTFDLGSNDRVLDIGSGGDPFPYASCLVDRFLESTPHRDGEIQQNGKPLVSADIHHLPFGDKSFDFVYCVHILEHVDDPVQACAEIMRVGKRGYLETPTMGEDILFAWAHERHKWHVVGINQTLCFFEYSPRQLEGIGSTAWESLIMNRRYHPLQQAYFANRDIFDVMFPWVDRFSVYVFRLGGQVETLNAPIAD
;
A
#
# COMPACT_ATOMS: atom_id res chain seq x y z
N MET A 1 10.05 -29.83 12.59
CA MET A 1 10.81 -31.09 12.77
C MET A 1 12.25 -30.83 12.32
N SER A 2 13.26 -31.01 13.18
CA SER A 2 14.65 -30.63 12.87
C SER A 2 15.25 -31.61 11.84
N LEU A 3 15.98 -31.06 10.85
CA LEU A 3 16.76 -31.80 9.85
C LEU A 3 17.62 -32.92 10.47
N LYS A 4 17.98 -32.73 11.75
CA LYS A 4 18.74 -33.71 12.55
C LYS A 4 18.06 -35.06 12.67
N LYS A 5 16.74 -35.14 12.46
CA LYS A 5 15.98 -36.40 12.54
C LYS A 5 15.77 -37.10 11.19
N LEU A 6 15.94 -36.38 10.08
CA LEU A 6 15.66 -36.88 8.72
C LEU A 6 16.92 -37.44 7.99
N ILE A 7 18.09 -36.98 8.39
CA ILE A 7 19.34 -37.36 7.72
C ILE A 7 20.15 -38.31 8.61
N PRO A 8 20.51 -39.53 8.15
CA PRO A 8 21.33 -40.46 8.89
C PRO A 8 22.68 -39.84 9.33
N ARG A 9 23.14 -40.21 10.53
CA ARG A 9 24.38 -39.68 11.12
C ARG A 9 25.59 -39.67 10.20
N PRO A 10 25.89 -40.72 9.39
CA PRO A 10 27.07 -40.72 8.52
C PRO A 10 26.96 -39.71 7.39
N ILE A 11 25.78 -39.55 6.78
CA ILE A 11 25.55 -38.56 5.72
C ILE A 11 25.66 -37.13 6.29
N ARG A 12 25.20 -36.90 7.50
CA ARG A 12 25.30 -35.60 8.18
C ARG A 12 26.76 -35.18 8.42
N LYS A 13 27.64 -36.12 8.73
CA LYS A 13 29.08 -35.85 8.88
C LYS A 13 29.75 -35.43 7.57
N LEU A 14 29.29 -36.00 6.45
CA LEU A 14 29.83 -35.73 5.12
C LEU A 14 29.41 -34.37 4.56
N ILE A 15 28.15 -33.97 4.81
CA ILE A 15 27.60 -32.72 4.24
C ILE A 15 27.82 -31.52 5.15
N ARG A 16 28.10 -31.73 6.44
CA ARG A 16 28.28 -30.64 7.42
C ARG A 16 29.34 -29.62 7.02
N PRO A 17 30.55 -30.01 6.56
CA PRO A 17 31.59 -29.07 6.14
C PRO A 17 31.17 -28.24 4.90
N LEU A 18 30.26 -28.75 4.08
CA LEU A 18 29.74 -28.04 2.92
C LEU A 18 28.64 -27.03 3.35
N ILE A 19 27.76 -27.44 4.27
CA ILE A 19 26.67 -26.61 4.78
C ILE A 19 27.21 -25.47 5.66
N ASP A 20 28.23 -25.72 6.46
CA ASP A 20 28.82 -24.72 7.34
C ASP A 20 29.57 -23.61 6.57
N LYS A 21 29.87 -23.82 5.28
CA LYS A 21 30.52 -22.84 4.38
C LYS A 21 29.52 -21.99 3.57
N VAL A 22 28.27 -22.37 3.56
CA VAL A 22 27.22 -21.66 2.81
C VAL A 22 26.23 -21.10 3.85
N PRO A 23 25.94 -19.80 3.87
CA PRO A 23 24.96 -19.23 4.78
C PRO A 23 23.55 -19.64 4.34
N LEU A 24 23.22 -20.92 4.52
CA LEU A 24 21.94 -21.53 4.19
C LEU A 24 21.23 -21.93 5.46
N THR A 25 20.12 -21.28 5.74
CA THR A 25 19.14 -21.76 6.71
C THR A 25 18.08 -22.54 5.97
N VAL A 26 17.97 -23.85 6.22
CA VAL A 26 16.90 -24.69 5.65
C VAL A 26 15.88 -24.96 6.76
N GLU A 27 14.70 -24.40 6.62
CA GLU A 27 13.57 -24.62 7.51
C GLU A 27 12.51 -25.49 6.84
N PHE A 28 12.17 -26.63 7.45
CA PHE A 28 11.07 -27.47 6.99
C PHE A 28 9.82 -27.15 7.80
N ARG A 29 8.83 -26.55 7.15
CA ARG A 29 7.51 -26.36 7.72
C ARG A 29 6.48 -27.17 6.94
N PRO A 30 5.46 -27.74 7.62
CA PRO A 30 4.38 -28.38 6.90
C PRO A 30 3.65 -27.35 6.06
N LEU A 31 3.41 -27.67 4.80
CA LEU A 31 2.56 -26.87 3.93
C LEU A 31 1.12 -26.98 4.45
N ARG A 32 0.55 -25.90 4.94
CA ARG A 32 -0.89 -25.83 5.18
C ARG A 32 -1.58 -25.54 3.86
N GLN A 33 -2.72 -26.16 3.62
CA GLN A 33 -3.40 -26.06 2.33
C GLN A 33 -4.07 -24.72 2.08
N GLU A 34 -4.33 -23.93 3.12
CA GLU A 34 -4.99 -22.65 2.98
C GLU A 34 -4.30 -21.59 3.83
N TRP A 35 -4.06 -20.46 3.24
CA TRP A 35 -3.66 -19.27 3.95
C TRP A 35 -4.93 -18.62 4.50
N PRO A 36 -5.02 -18.35 5.80
CA PRO A 36 -6.11 -17.56 6.37
C PRO A 36 -5.89 -16.07 6.05
N GLY A 37 -5.20 -15.77 4.95
CA GLY A 37 -4.89 -14.42 4.54
C GLY A 37 -6.14 -13.72 4.05
N GLU A 38 -6.25 -12.50 4.44
CA GLU A 38 -7.26 -11.58 3.98
C GLU A 38 -7.04 -11.36 2.49
N LYS A 39 -8.00 -11.80 1.71
CA LYS A 39 -7.95 -11.69 0.25
C LYS A 39 -8.28 -10.29 -0.24
N ARG A 40 -8.75 -9.40 0.65
CA ARG A 40 -9.22 -8.07 0.32
C ARG A 40 -8.56 -7.04 1.23
N ARG A 41 -8.23 -5.90 0.67
CA ARG A 41 -7.64 -4.75 1.39
C ARG A 41 -8.41 -4.40 2.65
N PHE A 42 -9.71 -4.31 2.54
CA PHE A 42 -10.59 -3.97 3.64
C PHE A 42 -10.47 -4.93 4.84
N GLU A 43 -10.24 -6.22 4.62
CA GLU A 43 -10.17 -7.23 5.69
C GLU A 43 -8.97 -7.02 6.62
N TYR A 44 -7.79 -6.70 6.07
CA TYR A 44 -6.62 -6.44 6.92
C TYR A 44 -6.68 -5.05 7.57
N GLN A 45 -7.22 -4.06 6.87
CA GLN A 45 -7.32 -2.68 7.37
C GLN A 45 -8.15 -2.62 8.65
N GLN A 46 -9.22 -3.40 8.77
CA GLN A 46 -10.07 -3.49 9.97
C GLN A 46 -9.34 -3.93 11.24
N ARG A 47 -8.17 -4.55 11.11
CA ARG A 47 -7.34 -4.91 12.28
C ARG A 47 -6.67 -3.69 12.90
N TYR A 48 -6.39 -2.67 12.10
CA TYR A 48 -5.58 -1.52 12.49
C TYR A 48 -6.39 -0.24 12.57
N VAL A 49 -7.46 -0.15 11.79
CA VAL A 49 -8.24 1.07 11.63
C VAL A 49 -9.72 0.81 11.88
N THR A 50 -10.33 1.65 12.70
CA THR A 50 -11.79 1.75 12.83
C THR A 50 -12.26 2.87 11.92
N PHE A 51 -13.05 2.53 10.89
CA PHE A 51 -13.54 3.50 9.92
C PHE A 51 -14.67 4.38 10.44
N ASP A 52 -15.37 3.95 11.50
CA ASP A 52 -16.44 4.67 12.19
C ASP A 52 -17.48 5.29 11.22
N LEU A 53 -17.98 4.45 10.31
CA LEU A 53 -18.93 4.88 9.28
C LEU A 53 -20.37 4.76 9.76
N GLY A 54 -21.09 5.85 9.64
CA GLY A 54 -22.55 5.88 9.83
C GLY A 54 -23.29 5.29 8.62
N SER A 55 -24.48 4.74 8.85
CA SER A 55 -25.30 4.12 7.79
C SER A 55 -25.70 5.08 6.66
N ASN A 56 -25.69 6.37 6.92
CA ASN A 56 -26.08 7.42 5.98
C ASN A 56 -24.88 8.22 5.45
N ASP A 57 -23.66 7.85 5.81
CA ASP A 57 -22.46 8.54 5.34
C ASP A 57 -22.32 8.41 3.83
N ARG A 58 -22.05 9.55 3.20
CA ARG A 58 -21.64 9.59 1.79
C ARG A 58 -20.16 9.32 1.72
N VAL A 59 -19.80 8.17 1.15
CA VAL A 59 -18.42 7.68 1.09
C VAL A 59 -17.91 7.72 -0.34
N LEU A 60 -16.81 8.42 -0.58
CA LEU A 60 -16.11 8.46 -1.86
C LEU A 60 -14.92 7.49 -1.82
N ASP A 61 -14.80 6.64 -2.84
CA ASP A 61 -13.63 5.80 -3.06
C ASP A 61 -12.86 6.30 -4.28
N ILE A 62 -11.64 6.78 -4.07
CA ILE A 62 -10.77 7.34 -5.10
C ILE A 62 -9.74 6.31 -5.53
N GLY A 63 -9.71 6.00 -6.84
CA GLY A 63 -8.87 4.94 -7.38
C GLY A 63 -9.42 3.55 -7.04
N SER A 64 -10.73 3.39 -7.15
CA SER A 64 -11.44 2.18 -6.71
C SER A 64 -11.02 0.90 -7.43
N GLY A 65 -10.60 1.00 -8.68
CA GLY A 65 -10.05 -0.11 -9.46
C GLY A 65 -10.90 -1.37 -9.49
N GLY A 66 -10.24 -2.50 -9.23
CA GLY A 66 -10.86 -3.83 -9.22
C GLY A 66 -11.37 -4.30 -7.85
N ASP A 67 -11.08 -3.57 -6.76
CA ASP A 67 -11.49 -3.93 -5.39
C ASP A 67 -12.03 -2.70 -4.63
N PRO A 68 -13.22 -2.20 -5.02
CA PRO A 68 -13.79 -1.00 -4.45
C PRO A 68 -14.14 -1.17 -2.98
N PHE A 69 -13.97 -0.09 -2.23
CA PHE A 69 -14.31 -0.05 -0.81
C PHE A 69 -15.77 -0.47 -0.58
N PRO A 70 -16.05 -1.45 0.28
CA PRO A 70 -17.40 -2.02 0.42
C PRO A 70 -18.48 -0.99 0.78
N TYR A 71 -18.11 0.02 1.55
CA TYR A 71 -19.03 1.06 2.02
C TYR A 71 -19.08 2.31 1.13
N ALA A 72 -18.34 2.33 0.01
CA ALA A 72 -18.39 3.45 -0.91
C ALA A 72 -19.81 3.67 -1.46
N SER A 73 -20.24 4.91 -1.51
CA SER A 73 -21.48 5.35 -2.18
C SER A 73 -21.22 5.92 -3.57
N CYS A 74 -19.99 6.29 -3.86
CA CYS A 74 -19.52 6.77 -5.15
C CYS A 74 -18.07 6.33 -5.37
N LEU A 75 -17.75 5.94 -6.60
CA LEU A 75 -16.43 5.51 -7.03
C LEU A 75 -15.83 6.54 -7.98
N VAL A 76 -14.52 6.76 -7.88
CA VAL A 76 -13.75 7.54 -8.84
C VAL A 76 -12.56 6.72 -9.32
N ASP A 77 -12.36 6.71 -10.63
CA ASP A 77 -11.13 6.20 -11.23
C ASP A 77 -10.77 7.06 -12.45
N ARG A 78 -9.50 7.34 -12.65
CA ARG A 78 -9.02 8.12 -13.80
C ARG A 78 -9.15 7.33 -15.09
N PHE A 79 -8.91 6.03 -15.02
CA PHE A 79 -8.84 5.15 -16.19
C PHE A 79 -9.97 4.12 -16.14
N LEU A 80 -10.95 4.26 -17.01
CA LEU A 80 -12.07 3.31 -17.11
C LEU A 80 -11.67 2.04 -17.87
N GLU A 81 -10.65 2.11 -18.70
CA GLU A 81 -10.13 0.98 -19.46
C GLU A 81 -9.08 0.21 -18.64
N SER A 82 -8.77 -1.02 -19.08
CA SER A 82 -7.71 -1.82 -18.47
C SER A 82 -6.37 -1.09 -18.58
N THR A 83 -5.64 -1.04 -17.48
CA THR A 83 -4.31 -0.41 -17.41
C THR A 83 -3.28 -1.40 -16.90
N PRO A 84 -1.97 -1.23 -17.23
CA PRO A 84 -0.90 -2.06 -16.67
C PRO A 84 -0.77 -1.95 -15.14
N HIS A 85 -1.41 -0.93 -14.54
CA HIS A 85 -1.34 -0.64 -13.11
C HIS A 85 -2.47 -1.26 -12.30
N ARG A 86 -3.46 -1.84 -12.97
CA ARG A 86 -4.61 -2.44 -12.29
C ARG A 86 -4.72 -3.91 -12.67
N ASP A 87 -4.76 -4.77 -11.67
CA ASP A 87 -5.08 -6.17 -11.86
C ASP A 87 -6.58 -6.34 -12.13
N GLY A 88 -6.93 -6.56 -13.38
CA GLY A 88 -8.29 -6.82 -13.82
C GLY A 88 -9.10 -5.59 -14.22
N GLU A 89 -10.39 -5.82 -14.46
CA GLU A 89 -11.34 -4.79 -14.86
C GLU A 89 -11.83 -3.99 -13.65
N ILE A 90 -12.25 -2.74 -13.92
CA ILE A 90 -12.87 -1.90 -12.90
C ILE A 90 -14.18 -2.54 -12.42
N GLN A 91 -14.38 -2.56 -11.11
CA GLN A 91 -15.56 -3.13 -10.50
C GLN A 91 -16.44 -2.01 -9.93
N GLN A 92 -17.69 -1.97 -10.36
CA GLN A 92 -18.64 -0.96 -9.87
C GLN A 92 -19.50 -1.48 -8.72
N ASN A 93 -19.80 -2.77 -8.70
CA ASN A 93 -20.66 -3.41 -7.70
C ASN A 93 -22.01 -2.67 -7.50
N GLY A 94 -22.57 -2.14 -8.60
CA GLY A 94 -23.82 -1.37 -8.57
C GLY A 94 -23.71 0.07 -8.07
N LYS A 95 -22.50 0.59 -7.85
CA LYS A 95 -22.23 1.95 -7.38
C LYS A 95 -21.97 2.90 -8.56
N PRO A 96 -22.34 4.19 -8.44
CA PRO A 96 -21.95 5.20 -9.41
C PRO A 96 -20.44 5.29 -9.54
N LEU A 97 -19.93 5.28 -10.78
CA LEU A 97 -18.53 5.47 -11.11
C LEU A 97 -18.36 6.74 -11.93
N VAL A 98 -17.46 7.60 -11.48
CA VAL A 98 -17.12 8.86 -12.14
C VAL A 98 -15.67 8.77 -12.64
N SER A 99 -15.48 9.05 -13.95
CA SER A 99 -14.13 9.20 -14.49
C SER A 99 -13.59 10.58 -14.16
N ALA A 100 -12.58 10.65 -13.28
CA ALA A 100 -11.97 11.93 -12.90
C ALA A 100 -10.51 11.74 -12.44
N ASP A 101 -9.76 12.82 -12.57
CA ASP A 101 -8.41 12.92 -12.00
C ASP A 101 -8.50 13.40 -10.55
N ILE A 102 -7.72 12.79 -9.66
CA ILE A 102 -7.66 13.14 -8.24
C ILE A 102 -7.25 14.59 -8.00
N HIS A 103 -6.50 15.20 -8.94
CA HIS A 103 -6.11 16.61 -8.85
C HIS A 103 -7.27 17.59 -9.13
N HIS A 104 -8.39 17.11 -9.68
CA HIS A 104 -9.56 17.94 -10.05
C HIS A 104 -10.84 17.11 -9.92
N LEU A 105 -11.28 16.89 -8.69
CA LEU A 105 -12.48 16.10 -8.42
C LEU A 105 -13.77 16.91 -8.73
N PRO A 106 -14.70 16.36 -9.53
CA PRO A 106 -15.91 17.10 -9.96
C PRO A 106 -17.03 17.10 -8.90
N PHE A 107 -16.63 17.35 -7.66
CA PHE A 107 -17.56 17.38 -6.52
C PHE A 107 -17.44 18.68 -5.76
N GLY A 108 -18.52 19.08 -5.11
CA GLY A 108 -18.54 20.26 -4.23
C GLY A 108 -17.74 20.05 -2.94
N ASP A 109 -17.41 21.14 -2.27
CA ASP A 109 -16.68 21.11 -1.01
C ASP A 109 -17.45 20.33 0.05
N LYS A 110 -16.73 19.50 0.83
CA LYS A 110 -17.29 18.70 1.93
C LYS A 110 -18.53 17.89 1.54
N SER A 111 -18.63 17.52 0.26
CA SER A 111 -19.78 16.76 -0.26
C SER A 111 -19.80 15.30 0.16
N PHE A 112 -18.69 14.80 0.72
CA PHE A 112 -18.59 13.45 1.26
C PHE A 112 -18.25 13.47 2.75
N ASP A 113 -18.89 12.58 3.49
CA ASP A 113 -18.65 12.42 4.93
C ASP A 113 -17.33 11.66 5.17
N PHE A 114 -16.96 10.79 4.23
CA PHE A 114 -15.74 10.02 4.28
C PHE A 114 -15.11 9.85 2.89
N VAL A 115 -13.78 9.97 2.80
CA VAL A 115 -13.00 9.67 1.60
C VAL A 115 -12.05 8.51 1.87
N TYR A 116 -12.12 7.50 1.03
CA TYR A 116 -11.21 6.37 1.01
C TYR A 116 -10.31 6.48 -0.22
N CYS A 117 -8.98 6.44 -0.03
CA CYS A 117 -8.03 6.53 -1.12
C CYS A 117 -6.80 5.67 -0.78
N VAL A 118 -6.61 4.58 -1.51
CA VAL A 118 -5.65 3.54 -1.18
C VAL A 118 -4.81 3.18 -2.39
N HIS A 119 -3.48 3.24 -2.24
CA HIS A 119 -2.48 2.98 -3.28
C HIS A 119 -2.67 3.86 -4.54
N ILE A 120 -2.80 5.17 -4.31
CA ILE A 120 -2.95 6.18 -5.37
C ILE A 120 -1.92 7.30 -5.21
N LEU A 121 -1.69 7.78 -3.98
CA LEU A 121 -0.90 8.97 -3.73
C LEU A 121 0.59 8.81 -4.08
N GLU A 122 1.11 7.60 -4.05
CA GLU A 122 2.47 7.28 -4.49
C GLU A 122 2.69 7.45 -5.99
N HIS A 123 1.61 7.55 -6.77
CA HIS A 123 1.64 7.68 -8.24
C HIS A 123 1.38 9.09 -8.76
N VAL A 124 0.81 9.98 -7.95
CA VAL A 124 0.32 11.29 -8.41
C VAL A 124 1.45 12.21 -8.85
N ASP A 125 1.16 13.11 -9.79
CA ASP A 125 2.13 14.09 -10.27
C ASP A 125 2.34 15.23 -9.27
N ASP A 126 1.27 15.64 -8.61
CA ASP A 126 1.24 16.73 -7.64
C ASP A 126 0.54 16.29 -6.34
N PRO A 127 1.30 15.83 -5.33
CA PRO A 127 0.75 15.43 -4.05
C PRO A 127 0.04 16.57 -3.30
N VAL A 128 0.50 17.81 -3.45
CA VAL A 128 -0.11 18.98 -2.80
C VAL A 128 -1.52 19.17 -3.32
N GLN A 129 -1.68 19.20 -4.65
CA GLN A 129 -2.99 19.38 -5.28
C GLN A 129 -3.92 18.21 -5.01
N ALA A 130 -3.42 16.95 -5.10
CA ALA A 130 -4.22 15.78 -4.82
C ALA A 130 -4.74 15.74 -3.38
N CYS A 131 -3.88 16.03 -2.41
CA CYS A 131 -4.28 16.11 -0.99
C CYS A 131 -5.24 17.28 -0.71
N ALA A 132 -5.04 18.43 -1.38
CA ALA A 132 -5.97 19.57 -1.28
C ALA A 132 -7.36 19.19 -1.77
N GLU A 133 -7.49 18.49 -2.89
CA GLU A 133 -8.77 18.03 -3.42
C GLU A 133 -9.43 16.99 -2.52
N ILE A 134 -8.68 16.03 -1.98
CA ILE A 134 -9.19 15.06 -1.00
C ILE A 134 -9.80 15.80 0.21
N MET A 135 -9.07 16.74 0.79
CA MET A 135 -9.55 17.52 1.93
C MET A 135 -10.71 18.46 1.55
N ARG A 136 -10.73 18.98 0.32
CA ARG A 136 -11.81 19.83 -0.15
C ARG A 136 -13.12 19.06 -0.24
N VAL A 137 -13.12 17.87 -0.85
CA VAL A 137 -14.36 17.11 -1.08
C VAL A 137 -14.82 16.31 0.14
N GLY A 138 -13.91 15.90 1.03
CA GLY A 138 -14.18 15.08 2.20
C GLY A 138 -14.16 15.83 3.52
N LYS A 139 -14.94 15.36 4.50
CA LYS A 139 -14.89 15.84 5.89
C LYS A 139 -13.84 15.10 6.71
N ARG A 140 -13.66 13.82 6.45
CA ARG A 140 -12.68 12.91 7.05
C ARG A 140 -12.40 11.76 6.10
N GLY A 141 -11.44 10.93 6.40
CA GLY A 141 -11.16 9.79 5.53
C GLY A 141 -10.01 8.92 5.99
N TYR A 142 -9.64 8.05 5.08
CA TYR A 142 -8.52 7.13 5.21
C TYR A 142 -7.70 7.12 3.93
N LEU A 143 -6.40 7.32 4.10
CA LEU A 143 -5.41 7.23 3.02
C LEU A 143 -4.46 6.09 3.33
N GLU A 144 -4.05 5.36 2.29
CA GLU A 144 -3.04 4.31 2.44
C GLU A 144 -2.08 4.35 1.25
N THR A 145 -0.81 4.22 1.55
CA THR A 145 0.26 4.10 0.55
C THR A 145 1.26 3.06 1.02
N PRO A 146 2.02 2.42 0.13
CA PRO A 146 3.11 1.55 0.55
C PRO A 146 4.19 2.36 1.26
N THR A 147 4.88 1.71 2.19
CA THR A 147 6.12 2.24 2.74
C THR A 147 7.30 1.90 1.82
N MET A 148 8.45 2.56 2.02
CA MET A 148 9.69 2.17 1.34
C MET A 148 10.06 0.70 1.61
N GLY A 149 9.65 0.15 2.76
CA GLY A 149 9.85 -1.27 3.08
C GLY A 149 9.12 -2.20 2.11
N GLU A 150 7.90 -1.86 1.71
CA GLU A 150 7.16 -2.59 0.70
C GLU A 150 7.79 -2.42 -0.68
N ASP A 151 8.15 -1.20 -1.06
CA ASP A 151 8.77 -0.89 -2.34
C ASP A 151 10.11 -1.63 -2.55
N ILE A 152 10.87 -1.85 -1.48
CA ILE A 152 12.10 -2.65 -1.52
C ILE A 152 11.80 -4.14 -1.77
N LEU A 153 10.70 -4.65 -1.22
CA LEU A 153 10.35 -6.06 -1.33
C LEU A 153 9.73 -6.42 -2.67
N PHE A 154 9.03 -5.49 -3.31
CA PHE A 154 8.24 -5.74 -4.52
C PHE A 154 8.73 -4.90 -5.69
N ALA A 155 8.76 -5.51 -6.87
CA ALA A 155 9.26 -4.85 -8.08
C ALA A 155 8.30 -3.82 -8.67
N TRP A 156 7.06 -3.75 -8.22
CA TRP A 156 6.05 -2.85 -8.81
C TRP A 156 6.31 -1.36 -8.57
N ALA A 157 7.09 -1.00 -7.56
CA ALA A 157 7.50 0.40 -7.35
C ALA A 157 8.39 0.94 -8.46
N HIS A 158 9.23 0.10 -9.06
CA HIS A 158 10.29 0.45 -10.01
C HIS A 158 9.80 1.32 -11.19
N GLU A 159 8.64 1.02 -11.73
CA GLU A 159 8.14 1.72 -12.92
C GLU A 159 6.95 2.67 -12.63
N ARG A 160 6.47 2.72 -11.38
CA ARG A 160 5.15 3.29 -11.10
C ARG A 160 5.13 4.30 -9.97
N HIS A 161 5.92 4.09 -8.92
CA HIS A 161 5.93 4.97 -7.77
C HIS A 161 6.83 6.17 -8.03
N LYS A 162 6.30 7.36 -7.77
CA LYS A 162 7.05 8.63 -7.83
C LYS A 162 7.51 9.05 -6.45
N TRP A 163 6.78 8.63 -5.44
CA TRP A 163 6.93 9.10 -4.08
C TRP A 163 7.08 7.96 -3.10
N HIS A 164 8.08 8.10 -2.23
CA HIS A 164 8.10 7.44 -0.94
C HIS A 164 7.29 8.29 0.03
N VAL A 165 6.25 7.71 0.62
CA VAL A 165 5.34 8.42 1.53
C VAL A 165 5.58 8.00 2.97
N VAL A 166 5.55 8.97 3.88
CA VAL A 166 5.63 8.75 5.33
C VAL A 166 4.50 9.50 6.01
N GLY A 167 3.77 8.80 6.88
CA GLY A 167 2.73 9.40 7.71
C GLY A 167 3.19 9.54 9.16
N ILE A 168 3.13 10.73 9.72
CA ILE A 168 3.46 11.00 11.12
C ILE A 168 2.38 11.91 11.70
N ASN A 169 1.62 11.40 12.68
CA ASN A 169 0.48 12.12 13.27
C ASN A 169 -0.51 12.54 12.16
N GLN A 170 -0.81 13.84 12.06
CA GLN A 170 -1.68 14.42 11.03
C GLN A 170 -0.84 15.06 9.91
N THR A 171 0.27 14.45 9.53
CA THR A 171 1.17 14.96 8.49
C THR A 171 1.57 13.84 7.53
N LEU A 172 1.46 14.10 6.23
CA LEU A 172 2.02 13.28 5.17
C LEU A 172 3.26 13.95 4.57
N CYS A 173 4.35 13.20 4.49
CA CYS A 173 5.59 13.63 3.87
C CYS A 173 5.84 12.78 2.60
N PHE A 174 6.01 13.44 1.48
CA PHE A 174 6.30 12.84 0.19
C PHE A 174 7.77 13.11 -0.17
N PHE A 175 8.53 12.09 -0.45
CA PHE A 175 9.92 12.18 -0.88
C PHE A 175 10.01 11.64 -2.30
N GLU A 176 10.46 12.48 -3.24
CA GLU A 176 10.58 12.09 -4.64
C GLU A 176 11.66 11.02 -4.81
N TYR A 177 11.32 9.91 -5.45
CA TYR A 177 12.28 8.88 -5.80
C TYR A 177 13.22 9.35 -6.90
N SER A 178 14.52 9.18 -6.68
CA SER A 178 15.50 9.35 -7.76
C SER A 178 15.47 8.15 -8.71
N PRO A 179 15.83 8.34 -10.00
CA PRO A 179 15.96 7.21 -10.94
C PRO A 179 16.86 6.09 -10.41
N ARG A 180 17.95 6.44 -9.75
CA ARG A 180 18.87 5.47 -9.14
C ARG A 180 18.23 4.64 -8.03
N GLN A 181 17.35 5.25 -7.21
CA GLN A 181 16.62 4.50 -6.20
C GLN A 181 15.64 3.54 -6.86
N LEU A 182 14.88 4.01 -7.85
CA LEU A 182 13.94 3.18 -8.59
C LEU A 182 14.61 2.00 -9.30
N GLU A 183 15.82 2.17 -9.82
CA GLU A 183 16.61 1.06 -10.39
C GLU A 183 17.05 0.04 -9.33
N GLY A 184 17.22 0.47 -8.08
CA GLY A 184 17.74 -0.35 -6.99
C GLY A 184 16.69 -0.98 -6.09
N ILE A 185 15.44 -0.47 -6.10
CA ILE A 185 14.36 -1.01 -5.28
C ILE A 185 13.54 -2.04 -6.04
N GLY A 186 12.98 -2.94 -5.25
CA GLY A 186 12.19 -4.05 -5.77
C GLY A 186 13.04 -5.21 -6.24
N SER A 187 12.53 -6.38 -6.02
CA SER A 187 13.19 -7.61 -6.43
C SER A 187 12.17 -8.65 -6.84
N THR A 188 12.23 -9.07 -8.10
CA THR A 188 11.43 -10.18 -8.59
C THR A 188 11.67 -11.47 -7.80
N ALA A 189 12.85 -11.61 -7.20
CA ALA A 189 13.17 -12.75 -6.34
C ALA A 189 12.39 -12.71 -5.02
N TRP A 190 12.28 -11.56 -4.37
CA TRP A 190 11.46 -11.37 -3.17
C TRP A 190 9.98 -11.50 -3.48
N GLU A 191 9.53 -10.88 -4.55
CA GLU A 191 8.15 -11.00 -5.03
C GLU A 191 7.79 -12.46 -5.29
N SER A 192 8.61 -13.20 -6.02
CA SER A 192 8.40 -14.63 -6.26
C SER A 192 8.37 -15.46 -4.99
N LEU A 193 9.18 -15.11 -3.98
CA LEU A 193 9.20 -15.77 -2.69
C LEU A 193 7.94 -15.51 -1.87
N ILE A 194 7.45 -14.26 -1.87
CA ILE A 194 6.33 -13.83 -1.05
C ILE A 194 5.00 -14.17 -1.73
N MET A 195 4.84 -13.90 -3.02
CA MET A 195 3.55 -14.00 -3.71
C MET A 195 3.29 -15.39 -4.31
N ASN A 196 4.32 -16.08 -4.79
CA ASN A 196 4.13 -17.35 -5.52
C ASN A 196 4.22 -18.61 -4.65
N ARG A 197 4.72 -18.50 -3.42
CA ARG A 197 4.81 -19.65 -2.51
C ARG A 197 3.77 -19.54 -1.40
N ARG A 198 2.78 -20.41 -1.45
CA ARG A 198 1.85 -20.57 -0.32
C ARG A 198 2.65 -20.89 0.94
N TYR A 199 2.43 -20.13 2.02
CA TYR A 199 2.99 -20.37 3.36
C TYR A 199 4.50 -20.12 3.56
N HIS A 200 5.08 -19.22 2.77
CA HIS A 200 6.43 -18.76 3.07
C HIS A 200 6.42 -17.89 4.35
N PRO A 201 7.39 -18.04 5.28
CA PRO A 201 7.45 -17.23 6.50
C PRO A 201 7.47 -15.72 6.27
N LEU A 202 8.12 -15.25 5.19
CA LEU A 202 8.12 -13.84 4.82
C LEU A 202 6.75 -13.36 4.37
N GLN A 203 6.01 -14.17 3.60
CA GLN A 203 4.63 -13.87 3.25
C GLN A 203 3.75 -13.77 4.50
N GLN A 204 3.93 -14.68 5.45
CA GLN A 204 3.19 -14.64 6.72
C GLN A 204 3.52 -13.38 7.52
N ALA A 205 4.80 -13.01 7.59
CA ALA A 205 5.23 -11.79 8.29
C ALA A 205 4.67 -10.54 7.62
N TYR A 206 4.68 -10.49 6.29
CA TYR A 206 4.11 -9.39 5.50
C TYR A 206 2.61 -9.21 5.78
N PHE A 207 1.82 -10.26 5.62
CA PHE A 207 0.37 -10.15 5.84
C PHE A 207 -0.04 -9.98 7.30
N ALA A 208 0.79 -10.44 8.25
CA ALA A 208 0.53 -10.27 9.67
C ALA A 208 0.89 -8.89 10.21
N ASN A 209 1.71 -8.11 9.49
CA ASN A 209 2.25 -6.82 9.92
C ASN A 209 2.10 -5.78 8.82
N ARG A 210 0.90 -5.67 8.24
CA ARG A 210 0.63 -4.72 7.17
C ARG A 210 0.89 -3.27 7.58
N ASP A 211 0.70 -2.93 8.83
CA ASP A 211 0.98 -1.63 9.44
C ASP A 211 2.47 -1.21 9.37
N ILE A 212 3.39 -2.16 9.11
CA ILE A 212 4.81 -1.87 8.85
C ILE A 212 5.05 -1.59 7.36
N PHE A 213 4.26 -2.22 6.50
CA PHE A 213 4.42 -2.14 5.05
C PHE A 213 3.55 -1.08 4.40
N ASP A 214 2.45 -0.69 5.06
CA ASP A 214 1.57 0.36 4.60
C ASP A 214 1.56 1.56 5.56
N VAL A 215 1.57 2.74 5.00
CA VAL A 215 1.23 3.98 5.71
C VAL A 215 -0.29 4.03 5.83
N MET A 216 -0.81 3.70 6.99
CA MET A 216 -2.24 3.75 7.29
C MET A 216 -2.57 5.08 7.95
N PHE A 217 -3.26 5.97 7.23
CA PHE A 217 -3.42 7.36 7.62
C PHE A 217 -4.89 7.78 7.70
N PRO A 218 -5.55 7.61 8.87
CA PRO A 218 -6.84 8.21 9.12
C PRO A 218 -6.70 9.71 9.38
N TRP A 219 -7.63 10.50 8.85
CA TRP A 219 -7.63 11.96 9.01
C TRP A 219 -9.02 12.53 9.24
N VAL A 220 -9.08 13.72 9.86
CA VAL A 220 -10.32 14.46 10.11
C VAL A 220 -10.07 15.93 9.81
N ASP A 221 -11.00 16.55 9.08
CA ASP A 221 -11.01 17.93 8.65
C ASP A 221 -9.86 18.30 7.71
N ARG A 222 -8.62 18.26 8.19
CA ARG A 222 -7.42 18.58 7.43
C ARG A 222 -6.18 17.89 8.00
N PHE A 223 -5.17 17.77 7.17
CA PHE A 223 -3.83 17.31 7.54
C PHE A 223 -2.77 18.16 6.85
N SER A 224 -1.55 18.10 7.36
CA SER A 224 -0.40 18.80 6.77
C SER A 224 0.26 17.92 5.70
N VAL A 225 0.79 18.56 4.66
CA VAL A 225 1.54 17.90 3.60
C VAL A 225 2.88 18.59 3.40
N TYR A 226 3.93 17.81 3.28
CA TYR A 226 5.26 18.24 2.86
C TYR A 226 5.71 17.40 1.68
N VAL A 227 6.18 18.06 0.62
CA VAL A 227 6.69 17.41 -0.58
C VAL A 227 8.13 17.81 -0.79
N PHE A 228 9.04 16.86 -0.73
CA PHE A 228 10.48 17.04 -0.90
C PHE A 228 10.89 16.55 -2.29
N ARG A 229 11.24 17.48 -3.16
CA ARG A 229 11.67 17.18 -4.52
C ARG A 229 13.18 16.98 -4.61
N LEU A 230 13.63 16.20 -5.58
CA LEU A 230 15.06 15.91 -5.82
C LEU A 230 15.89 17.18 -6.03
N GLY A 231 15.30 18.23 -6.58
CA GLY A 231 15.95 19.53 -6.77
C GLY A 231 16.13 20.36 -5.49
N GLY A 232 15.77 19.82 -4.31
CA GLY A 232 15.84 20.53 -3.03
C GLY A 232 14.65 21.46 -2.78
N GLN A 233 13.68 21.49 -3.65
CA GLN A 233 12.43 22.23 -3.44
C GLN A 233 11.56 21.52 -2.40
N VAL A 234 10.93 22.31 -1.53
CA VAL A 234 9.96 21.84 -0.56
C VAL A 234 8.64 22.57 -0.77
N GLU A 235 7.60 21.81 -1.04
CA GLU A 235 6.24 22.33 -1.16
C GLU A 235 5.46 21.92 0.09
N THR A 236 4.52 22.77 0.53
CA THR A 236 3.74 22.50 1.75
C THR A 236 2.28 22.86 1.60
N LEU A 237 1.43 22.12 2.29
CA LEU A 237 0.00 22.43 2.44
C LEU A 237 -0.37 22.30 3.92
N ASN A 238 -1.07 23.29 4.47
CA ASN A 238 -1.49 23.33 5.89
C ASN A 238 -0.32 23.11 6.88
N ALA A 239 0.92 23.44 6.48
CA ALA A 239 2.04 23.35 7.40
C ALA A 239 1.80 24.26 8.62
N PRO A 240 2.15 23.82 9.84
CA PRO A 240 2.16 24.71 11.01
C PRO A 240 3.05 25.91 10.71
N ILE A 241 2.57 27.11 11.04
CA ILE A 241 3.42 28.32 11.01
C ILE A 241 4.44 28.11 12.13
N ALA A 242 5.74 28.12 11.77
CA ALA A 242 6.77 28.15 12.79
C ALA A 242 6.68 29.49 13.54
N ASP A 243 6.48 29.45 14.86
CA ASP A 243 6.52 30.59 15.75
C ASP A 243 7.93 31.16 15.85
#